data_f9411d23f71216decaf6409415931b40
#
_entry.id   f9411d23f71216decaf6409415931b40
#
_cell.length_a   1.000
_cell.length_b   1.000
_cell.length_c   1.000
_cell.angle_alpha   90.00
_cell.angle_beta   90.00
_cell.angle_gamma   90.00
#
_symmetry.space_group_name_H-M   'P 1'
#
loop_
_entity.id
_entity.type
_entity.pdbx_description
1 polymer ?
#
loop_
_entity_poly.entity_id
_entity_poly.type
_entity_poly.pdbx_seq_one_letter_code
_entity_poly.pdbx_strand_id
1 'polypeptide(L)'
;MAKILIAEDERDIRDLITFTLKFAGHEVIPTANGEEAYQTAIQAQPDLILMDVRMPRMTGYEACKCLKDNAATDHIPVIFLSAKGQESEVQTGLEAGAEEYILKPFSPDQLTARIKEILAKLNK
;
A
#
# COMPACT_ATOMS: atom_id res chain seq x y z
N MET A 1 -11.78 3.77 12.38
CA MET A 1 -10.82 2.91 11.72
C MET A 1 -10.55 3.37 10.29
N ALA A 2 -9.45 2.97 9.71
CA ALA A 2 -9.06 3.48 8.40
C ALA A 2 -9.60 2.61 7.27
N LYS A 3 -9.78 3.23 6.09
CA LYS A 3 -10.07 2.54 4.85
C LYS A 3 -8.74 2.34 4.13
N ILE A 4 -8.32 1.09 3.92
CA ILE A 4 -7.02 0.74 3.37
C ILE A 4 -7.18 -0.01 2.05
N LEU A 5 -6.57 0.50 0.99
CA LEU A 5 -6.50 -0.16 -0.30
C LEU A 5 -5.21 -0.97 -0.36
N ILE A 6 -5.32 -2.22 -0.80
CA ILE A 6 -4.16 -3.11 -0.93
C ILE A 6 -3.96 -3.44 -2.39
N ALA A 7 -2.73 -3.34 -2.88
CA ALA A 7 -2.35 -3.79 -4.21
C ALA A 7 -1.25 -4.84 -4.08
N GLU A 8 -1.60 -6.09 -4.34
CA GLU A 8 -0.71 -7.25 -4.22
C GLU A 8 -1.16 -8.32 -5.20
N ASP A 9 -0.27 -8.75 -6.09
CA ASP A 9 -0.62 -9.72 -7.12
C ASP A 9 -0.66 -11.16 -6.62
N GLU A 10 0.10 -11.50 -5.58
CA GLU A 10 0.08 -12.84 -4.99
C GLU A 10 -1.15 -13.01 -4.11
N ARG A 11 -2.03 -13.92 -4.49
CA ARG A 11 -3.29 -14.13 -3.81
C ARG A 11 -3.13 -14.44 -2.32
N ASP A 12 -2.21 -15.35 -1.97
CA ASP A 12 -2.05 -15.77 -0.58
C ASP A 12 -1.57 -14.61 0.30
N ILE A 13 -0.65 -13.80 -0.21
CA ILE A 13 -0.15 -12.63 0.52
C ILE A 13 -1.25 -11.58 0.61
N ARG A 14 -1.97 -11.35 -0.49
CA ARG A 14 -3.09 -10.41 -0.51
C ARG A 14 -4.16 -10.79 0.52
N ASP A 15 -4.50 -12.07 0.59
CA ASP A 15 -5.49 -12.56 1.55
C ASP A 15 -5.00 -12.42 2.98
N LEU A 16 -3.72 -12.72 3.23
CA LEU A 16 -3.12 -12.57 4.56
C LEU A 16 -3.21 -11.12 5.04
N ILE A 17 -2.81 -10.20 4.19
CA ILE A 17 -2.86 -8.76 4.53
C ILE A 17 -4.31 -8.34 4.77
N THR A 18 -5.21 -8.74 3.90
CA THR A 18 -6.63 -8.39 3.98
C THR A 18 -7.23 -8.85 5.30
N PHE A 19 -7.07 -10.13 5.64
CA PHE A 19 -7.63 -10.68 6.87
C PHE A 19 -6.99 -10.05 8.11
N THR A 20 -5.67 -9.84 8.08
CA THR A 20 -4.95 -9.24 9.21
C THR A 20 -5.49 -7.85 9.53
N LEU A 21 -5.66 -7.02 8.51
CA LEU A 21 -6.10 -5.65 8.71
C LEU A 21 -7.60 -5.55 9.01
N LYS A 22 -8.41 -6.42 8.42
CA LYS A 22 -9.84 -6.50 8.78
C LYS A 22 -10.00 -6.91 10.25
N PHE A 23 -9.22 -7.88 10.69
CA PHE A 23 -9.26 -8.32 12.09
C PHE A 23 -8.88 -7.19 13.04
N ALA A 24 -7.98 -6.31 12.60
CA ALA A 24 -7.58 -5.14 13.39
C ALA A 24 -8.62 -4.00 13.36
N GLY A 25 -9.72 -4.19 12.63
CA GLY A 25 -10.83 -3.23 12.63
C GLY A 25 -10.84 -2.27 11.45
N HIS A 26 -9.98 -2.45 10.45
CA HIS A 26 -9.95 -1.57 9.28
C HIS A 26 -10.91 -2.06 8.20
N GLU A 27 -11.38 -1.13 7.37
CA GLU A 27 -12.05 -1.46 6.12
C GLU A 27 -10.96 -1.69 5.08
N VAL A 28 -11.00 -2.81 4.35
CA VAL A 28 -9.93 -3.20 3.44
C VAL A 28 -10.49 -3.47 2.05
N ILE A 29 -9.84 -2.90 1.03
CA ILE A 29 -10.21 -3.09 -0.37
C ILE A 29 -9.02 -3.74 -1.07
N PRO A 30 -9.06 -5.05 -1.36
CA PRO A 30 -7.94 -5.73 -2.04
C PRO A 30 -8.00 -5.52 -3.54
N THR A 31 -6.83 -5.30 -4.15
CA THR A 31 -6.66 -5.26 -5.60
C THR A 31 -5.44 -6.10 -5.98
N ALA A 32 -5.35 -6.50 -7.25
CA ALA A 32 -4.36 -7.47 -7.70
C ALA A 32 -3.23 -6.90 -8.54
N ASN A 33 -3.31 -5.64 -8.94
CA ASN A 33 -2.28 -5.00 -9.75
C ASN A 33 -2.35 -3.47 -9.62
N GLY A 34 -1.33 -2.79 -10.16
CA GLY A 34 -1.25 -1.34 -10.03
C GLY A 34 -2.33 -0.57 -10.77
N GLU A 35 -2.75 -1.07 -11.93
CA GLU A 35 -3.79 -0.42 -12.71
C GLU A 35 -5.13 -0.47 -11.96
N GLU A 36 -5.49 -1.64 -11.45
CA GLU A 36 -6.70 -1.82 -10.65
C GLU A 36 -6.67 -0.94 -9.39
N ALA A 37 -5.51 -0.89 -8.72
CA ALA A 37 -5.34 -0.06 -7.54
C ALA A 37 -5.55 1.42 -7.84
N TYR A 38 -4.98 1.90 -8.95
CA TYR A 38 -5.13 3.29 -9.37
C TYR A 38 -6.60 3.65 -9.62
N GLN A 39 -7.30 2.82 -10.41
CA GLN A 39 -8.71 3.05 -10.72
C GLN A 39 -9.58 2.99 -9.47
N THR A 40 -9.32 2.02 -8.60
CA THR A 40 -10.07 1.87 -7.35
C THR A 40 -9.83 3.05 -6.40
N ALA A 41 -8.60 3.55 -6.33
CA ALA A 41 -8.27 4.68 -5.46
C ALA A 41 -9.03 5.95 -5.84
N ILE A 42 -9.23 6.19 -7.13
CA ILE A 42 -10.00 7.35 -7.61
C ILE A 42 -11.43 7.29 -7.08
N GLN A 43 -12.04 6.13 -7.11
CA GLN A 43 -13.45 5.95 -6.72
C GLN A 43 -13.62 5.83 -5.21
N ALA A 44 -12.78 5.03 -4.55
CA ALA A 44 -12.96 4.67 -3.15
C ALA A 44 -12.38 5.70 -2.19
N GLN A 45 -11.40 6.50 -2.61
CA GLN A 45 -10.73 7.50 -1.77
C GLN A 45 -10.28 6.91 -0.43
N PRO A 46 -9.38 5.91 -0.45
CA PRO A 46 -8.92 5.30 0.80
C PRO A 46 -8.09 6.27 1.64
N ASP A 47 -7.95 5.95 2.91
CA ASP A 47 -7.08 6.73 3.81
C ASP A 47 -5.61 6.39 3.59
N LEU A 48 -5.33 5.20 3.06
CA LEU A 48 -3.99 4.67 2.95
C LEU A 48 -3.96 3.61 1.84
N ILE A 49 -2.85 3.55 1.10
CA ILE A 49 -2.63 2.52 0.08
C ILE A 49 -1.39 1.72 0.45
N LEU A 50 -1.54 0.40 0.60
CA LEU A 50 -0.42 -0.54 0.71
C LEU A 50 -0.19 -1.14 -0.66
N MET A 51 1.01 -0.99 -1.20
CA MET A 51 1.28 -1.36 -2.58
C MET A 51 2.58 -2.15 -2.69
N ASP A 52 2.48 -3.35 -3.24
CA ASP A 52 3.68 -4.12 -3.56
C ASP A 52 4.41 -3.45 -4.72
N VAL A 53 5.73 -3.54 -4.71
CA VAL A 53 6.57 -2.94 -5.74
C VAL A 53 6.44 -3.71 -7.05
N ARG A 54 6.46 -5.04 -6.98
CA ARG A 54 6.51 -5.89 -8.18
C ARG A 54 5.17 -6.48 -8.51
N MET A 55 4.51 -5.88 -9.50
CA MET A 55 3.20 -6.33 -9.96
C MET A 55 3.16 -6.32 -11.48
N PRO A 56 2.32 -7.19 -12.09
CA PRO A 56 2.13 -7.19 -13.53
C PRO A 56 1.36 -5.93 -13.98
N ARG A 57 1.41 -5.66 -15.27
CA ARG A 57 0.75 -4.54 -15.96
C ARG A 57 1.32 -3.18 -15.58
N MET A 58 1.23 -2.82 -14.33
CA MET A 58 1.72 -1.55 -13.84
C MET A 58 2.44 -1.82 -12.52
N THR A 59 3.74 -1.50 -12.45
CA THR A 59 4.50 -1.69 -11.21
C THR A 59 4.00 -0.77 -10.12
N GLY A 60 4.36 -1.07 -8.87
CA GLY A 60 4.01 -0.21 -7.75
C GLY A 60 4.54 1.21 -7.92
N TYR A 61 5.75 1.35 -8.44
CA TYR A 61 6.35 2.66 -8.70
C TYR A 61 5.54 3.46 -9.72
N GLU A 62 5.16 2.83 -10.83
CA GLU A 62 4.36 3.47 -11.86
C GLU A 62 3.00 3.88 -11.34
N ALA A 63 2.35 2.98 -10.58
CA ALA A 63 1.05 3.29 -9.99
C ALA A 63 1.16 4.45 -8.99
N CYS A 64 2.20 4.48 -8.18
CA CYS A 64 2.42 5.57 -7.23
C CYS A 64 2.59 6.90 -7.94
N LYS A 65 3.37 6.94 -9.02
CA LYS A 65 3.53 8.16 -9.80
C LYS A 65 2.21 8.63 -10.37
N CYS A 66 1.41 7.72 -10.93
CA CYS A 66 0.09 8.06 -11.46
C CYS A 66 -0.81 8.64 -10.36
N LEU A 67 -0.80 8.04 -9.17
CA LEU A 67 -1.58 8.54 -8.06
C LEU A 67 -1.14 9.93 -7.63
N LYS A 68 0.16 10.17 -7.57
CA LYS A 68 0.70 11.48 -7.14
C LYS A 68 0.54 12.56 -8.20
N ASP A 69 0.41 12.18 -9.46
CA ASP A 69 0.20 13.12 -10.57
C ASP A 69 -1.28 13.45 -10.79
N ASN A 70 -2.19 12.80 -10.09
CA ASN A 70 -3.63 13.02 -10.23
C ASN A 70 -4.15 13.78 -9.01
N ALA A 71 -4.75 14.95 -9.22
CA ALA A 71 -5.26 15.77 -8.13
C ALA A 71 -6.31 15.05 -7.27
N ALA A 72 -7.02 14.07 -7.83
CA ALA A 72 -8.00 13.29 -7.07
C ALA A 72 -7.37 12.33 -6.08
N THR A 73 -6.10 11.95 -6.25
CA THR A 73 -5.44 10.93 -5.44
C THR A 73 -4.09 11.36 -4.87
N ASP A 74 -3.56 12.50 -5.23
CA ASP A 74 -2.22 12.93 -4.83
C ASP A 74 -2.06 13.07 -3.30
N HIS A 75 -3.14 13.28 -2.59
CA HIS A 75 -3.15 13.43 -1.14
C HIS A 75 -3.17 12.11 -0.38
N ILE A 76 -3.40 10.99 -1.08
CA ILE A 76 -3.51 9.68 -0.43
C ILE A 76 -2.12 9.11 -0.15
N PRO A 77 -1.79 8.80 1.12
CA PRO A 77 -0.48 8.21 1.43
C PRO A 77 -0.30 6.83 0.81
N VAL A 78 0.87 6.62 0.22
CA VAL A 78 1.24 5.33 -0.38
C VAL A 78 2.37 4.72 0.43
N ILE A 79 2.19 3.47 0.85
CA ILE A 79 3.15 2.69 1.62
C ILE A 79 3.57 1.50 0.77
N PHE A 80 4.85 1.39 0.44
CA PHE A 80 5.33 0.26 -0.34
C PHE A 80 5.62 -0.96 0.53
N LEU A 81 5.36 -2.14 -0.03
CA LEU A 81 5.80 -3.40 0.53
C LEU A 81 7.06 -3.80 -0.23
N SER A 82 8.20 -3.75 0.43
CA SER A 82 9.52 -3.99 -0.19
C SER A 82 10.19 -5.22 0.39
N ALA A 83 10.97 -5.93 -0.44
CA ALA A 83 11.73 -7.07 0.03
C ALA A 83 12.85 -6.61 0.96
N LYS A 84 13.06 -7.36 2.05
CA LYS A 84 14.13 -7.07 2.99
C LYS A 84 15.48 -7.17 2.29
N GLY A 85 16.33 -6.18 2.49
CA GLY A 85 17.64 -6.11 1.84
C GLY A 85 17.63 -5.43 0.47
N GLN A 86 16.46 -4.97 0.00
CA GLN A 86 16.33 -4.28 -1.29
C GLN A 86 16.26 -2.77 -1.06
N GLU A 87 17.35 -2.20 -0.58
CA GLU A 87 17.41 -0.75 -0.28
C GLU A 87 17.12 0.11 -1.51
N SER A 88 17.50 -0.37 -2.70
CA SER A 88 17.23 0.35 -3.94
C SER A 88 15.73 0.45 -4.21
N GLU A 89 14.95 -0.56 -3.83
CA GLU A 89 13.49 -0.51 -3.97
C GLU A 89 12.89 0.55 -3.05
N VAL A 90 13.38 0.63 -1.81
CA VAL A 90 12.93 1.63 -0.86
C VAL A 90 13.21 3.04 -1.38
N GLN A 91 14.43 3.27 -1.85
CA GLN A 91 14.84 4.58 -2.36
C GLN A 91 14.03 4.98 -3.58
N THR A 92 13.83 4.06 -4.53
CA THR A 92 13.04 4.32 -5.73
C THR A 92 11.58 4.63 -5.36
N GLY A 93 11.04 3.91 -4.38
CA GLY A 93 9.68 4.14 -3.90
C GLY A 93 9.51 5.53 -3.28
N LEU A 94 10.43 5.93 -2.44
CA LEU A 94 10.40 7.26 -1.82
C LEU A 94 10.52 8.37 -2.88
N GLU A 95 11.36 8.17 -3.88
CA GLU A 95 11.50 9.11 -5.00
C GLU A 95 10.23 9.18 -5.85
N ALA A 96 9.45 8.09 -5.92
CA ALA A 96 8.18 8.07 -6.63
C ALA A 96 7.06 8.75 -5.86
N GLY A 97 7.30 9.15 -4.61
CA GLY A 97 6.35 9.89 -3.79
C GLY A 97 5.72 9.10 -2.65
N ALA A 98 6.20 7.89 -2.36
CA ALA A 98 5.70 7.11 -1.24
C ALA A 98 6.08 7.78 0.09
N GLU A 99 5.20 7.69 1.07
CA GLU A 99 5.42 8.28 2.39
C GLU A 99 6.20 7.35 3.31
N GLU A 100 6.03 6.02 3.15
CA GLU A 100 6.64 5.02 4.02
C GLU A 100 6.82 3.71 3.27
N TYR A 101 7.42 2.73 3.94
CA TYR A 101 7.56 1.38 3.41
C TYR A 101 7.48 0.37 4.56
N ILE A 102 7.14 -0.87 4.20
CA ILE A 102 7.13 -2.01 5.14
C ILE A 102 7.95 -3.12 4.50
N LEU A 103 8.89 -3.68 5.26
CA LEU A 103 9.77 -4.73 4.76
C LEU A 103 9.13 -6.11 4.85
N LYS A 104 9.24 -6.91 3.80
CA LYS A 104 8.90 -8.32 3.77
C LYS A 104 10.13 -9.14 4.16
N PRO A 105 9.96 -10.29 4.79
CA PRO A 105 8.71 -10.84 5.28
C PRO A 105 8.27 -10.16 6.59
N PHE A 106 6.98 -10.16 6.84
CA PHE A 106 6.42 -9.64 8.08
C PHE A 106 5.42 -10.63 8.68
N SER A 107 5.27 -10.63 10.00
CA SER A 107 4.22 -11.38 10.66
C SER A 107 2.94 -10.54 10.70
N PRO A 108 1.77 -11.16 10.92
CA PRO A 108 0.54 -10.38 11.10
C PRO A 108 0.63 -9.33 12.20
N ASP A 109 1.28 -9.67 13.32
CA ASP A 109 1.44 -8.71 14.42
C ASP A 109 2.33 -7.54 14.04
N GLN A 110 3.40 -7.79 13.28
CA GLN A 110 4.28 -6.75 12.79
C GLN A 110 3.54 -5.82 11.83
N LEU A 111 2.76 -6.39 10.93
CA LEU A 111 1.97 -5.60 9.97
C LEU A 111 0.98 -4.72 10.70
N THR A 112 0.21 -5.29 11.63
CA THR A 112 -0.79 -4.53 12.40
C THR A 112 -0.16 -3.38 13.17
N ALA A 113 0.97 -3.64 13.85
CA ALA A 113 1.66 -2.62 14.63
C ALA A 113 2.23 -1.52 13.74
N ARG A 114 2.80 -1.90 12.59
CA ARG A 114 3.38 -0.93 11.66
C ARG A 114 2.32 -0.02 11.05
N ILE A 115 1.19 -0.58 10.67
CA ILE A 115 0.07 0.19 10.12
C ILE A 115 -0.47 1.16 11.17
N LYS A 116 -0.63 0.71 12.40
CA LYS A 116 -1.09 1.58 13.49
C LYS A 116 -0.13 2.76 13.69
N GLU A 117 1.17 2.48 13.68
CA GLU A 117 2.21 3.49 13.82
C GLU A 117 2.16 4.51 12.68
N ILE A 118 2.03 4.03 11.44
CA ILE A 118 1.98 4.90 10.27
C ILE A 118 0.73 5.77 10.29
N LEU A 119 -0.44 5.19 10.62
CA LEU A 119 -1.69 5.95 10.69
C LEU A 119 -1.61 7.04 11.75
N ALA A 120 -1.01 6.76 12.91
CA ALA A 120 -0.82 7.74 13.96
C ALA A 120 0.09 8.88 13.50
N LYS A 121 1.19 8.55 12.81
CA LYS A 121 2.14 9.51 12.28
C LYS A 121 1.49 10.43 11.23
N LEU A 122 0.56 9.89 10.45
CA LEU A 122 -0.14 10.63 9.40
C LEU A 122 -1.41 11.32 9.88
N ASN A 123 -1.74 11.21 11.15
CA ASN A 123 -2.98 11.76 11.72
C ASN A 123 -4.25 11.17 11.11
N LYS A 124 -4.23 9.89 10.85
CA LYS A 124 -5.37 9.21 10.22
C LYS A 124 -6.18 8.37 11.21
#